data_65c6c871617fc048879c7657a499c3d1
#
_entry.id   65c6c871617fc048879c7657a499c3d1
#
_cell.length_a   1.000
_cell.length_b   1.000
_cell.length_c   1.000
_cell.angle_alpha   90.00
_cell.angle_beta   90.00
_cell.angle_gamma   90.00
#
_symmetry.space_group_name_H-M   'P 1'
#
loop_
_entity.id
_entity.type
_entity.pdbx_description
1 polymer ?
#
loop_
_entity_poly.entity_id
_entity_poly.type
_entity_poly.pdbx_seq_one_letter_code
_entity_poly.pdbx_strand_id
1 'polypeptide(L)'
;LRFIKKTLKNEAEEIVTIHKGQAMSLRSVFQSMNLSPFDLTVDMLDVHADRNTFHRFDKFNAKYNPIGESRLREVFLKTDNYMNGKYFARIIKEVAYDLEESKYQNSELRLSIYGKNKDEWNKLAKWALQNDVYSDNVRWLIQIPRLYDIFKSNKIMNNFQEILTNVFEPLFEVTNDPNANIELHKFLTYVIGFDSVDDESKPENPMLDTDVSRPEEWTDEDNPPYAYYLYYMYANITVLNHFRKEQDLNTFVLRP
;
A
#
# COMPACT_ATOMS: atom_id res chain seq x y z
N LEU A 1 7.54 -17.01 4.10
CA LEU A 1 8.37 -18.14 3.67
C LEU A 1 7.57 -19.45 3.58
N ARG A 2 6.84 -19.87 4.64
CA ARG A 2 5.97 -21.07 4.64
C ARG A 2 5.00 -21.07 3.45
N PHE A 3 4.30 -19.95 3.24
CA PHE A 3 3.37 -19.77 2.14
C PHE A 3 4.06 -19.91 0.79
N ILE A 4 5.18 -19.22 0.56
CA ILE A 4 5.92 -19.26 -0.71
C ILE A 4 6.35 -20.68 -1.05
N LYS A 5 6.94 -21.40 -0.09
CA LYS A 5 7.36 -22.81 -0.29
C LYS A 5 6.18 -23.73 -0.62
N LYS A 6 5.06 -23.58 0.09
CA LYS A 6 3.84 -24.37 -0.15
C LYS A 6 3.28 -24.10 -1.54
N THR A 7 3.21 -22.82 -1.94
CA THR A 7 2.68 -22.41 -3.24
C THR A 7 3.59 -22.90 -4.38
N LEU A 8 4.91 -22.74 -4.24
CA LEU A 8 5.87 -23.22 -5.23
C LEU A 8 5.85 -24.76 -5.39
N LYS A 9 5.54 -25.48 -4.31
CA LYS A 9 5.39 -26.93 -4.38
C LYS A 9 4.10 -27.37 -5.08
N ASN A 10 2.99 -26.66 -4.82
CA ASN A 10 1.67 -27.11 -5.23
C ASN A 10 1.16 -26.45 -6.53
N GLU A 11 1.63 -25.27 -6.83
CA GLU A 11 1.15 -24.40 -7.92
C GLU A 11 2.30 -23.91 -8.81
N ALA A 12 3.36 -24.72 -8.97
CA ALA A 12 4.57 -24.34 -9.71
C ALA A 12 4.32 -23.92 -11.16
N GLU A 13 3.33 -24.51 -11.80
CA GLU A 13 2.99 -24.27 -13.22
C GLU A 13 1.94 -23.17 -13.41
N GLU A 14 1.40 -22.58 -12.32
CA GLU A 14 0.47 -21.45 -12.40
C GLU A 14 1.15 -20.27 -13.09
N ILE A 15 0.50 -19.67 -14.08
CA ILE A 15 0.99 -18.46 -14.74
C ILE A 15 0.77 -17.27 -13.79
N VAL A 16 1.86 -16.61 -13.40
CA VAL A 16 1.83 -15.58 -12.36
C VAL A 16 2.18 -14.17 -12.86
N THR A 17 2.80 -14.06 -14.01
CA THR A 17 3.16 -12.78 -14.62
C THR A 17 3.43 -12.90 -16.11
N ILE A 18 3.53 -11.75 -16.79
CA ILE A 18 3.98 -11.64 -18.17
C ILE A 18 5.26 -10.81 -18.18
N HIS A 19 6.33 -11.35 -18.74
CA HIS A 19 7.58 -10.64 -18.92
C HIS A 19 7.99 -10.64 -20.38
N LYS A 20 8.24 -9.45 -20.95
CA LYS A 20 8.60 -9.27 -22.38
C LYS A 20 7.64 -9.98 -23.34
N GLY A 21 6.32 -9.95 -23.01
CA GLY A 21 5.28 -10.59 -23.82
C GLY A 21 5.15 -12.11 -23.64
N GLN A 22 5.94 -12.73 -22.77
CA GLN A 22 5.87 -14.17 -22.49
C GLN A 22 5.23 -14.42 -21.12
N ALA A 23 4.26 -15.33 -21.08
CA ALA A 23 3.67 -15.80 -19.83
C ALA A 23 4.70 -16.60 -19.03
N MET A 24 4.88 -16.29 -17.77
CA MET A 24 5.80 -16.98 -16.87
C MET A 24 5.04 -17.72 -15.77
N SER A 25 5.34 -19.00 -15.63
CA SER A 25 4.87 -19.77 -14.48
C SER A 25 5.63 -19.40 -13.21
N LEU A 26 5.07 -19.74 -12.06
CA LEU A 26 5.74 -19.52 -10.78
C LEU A 26 7.14 -20.18 -10.75
N ARG A 27 7.26 -21.39 -11.27
CA ARG A 27 8.54 -22.08 -11.45
C ARG A 27 9.52 -21.26 -12.29
N SER A 28 9.06 -20.75 -13.44
CA SER A 28 9.91 -19.97 -14.35
C SER A 28 10.39 -18.66 -13.71
N VAL A 29 9.54 -18.00 -12.89
CA VAL A 29 9.93 -16.81 -12.11
C VAL A 29 11.08 -17.16 -11.16
N PHE A 30 10.97 -18.23 -10.37
CA PHE A 30 12.05 -18.65 -9.46
C PHE A 30 13.31 -19.07 -10.19
N GLN A 31 13.19 -19.81 -11.30
CA GLN A 31 14.35 -20.18 -12.13
C GLN A 31 15.06 -18.95 -12.70
N SER A 32 14.31 -17.90 -13.11
CA SER A 32 14.91 -16.66 -13.60
C SER A 32 15.72 -15.91 -12.53
N MET A 33 15.48 -16.19 -11.27
CA MET A 33 16.23 -15.67 -10.11
C MET A 33 17.32 -16.62 -9.62
N ASN A 34 17.57 -17.75 -10.34
CA ASN A 34 18.45 -18.82 -9.91
C ASN A 34 18.12 -19.38 -8.52
N LEU A 35 16.83 -19.43 -8.17
CA LEU A 35 16.33 -19.90 -6.89
C LEU A 35 15.56 -21.21 -7.04
N SER A 36 15.89 -22.18 -6.21
CA SER A 36 15.10 -23.38 -6.02
C SER A 36 14.26 -23.32 -4.73
N PRO A 37 13.26 -24.18 -4.54
CA PRO A 37 12.52 -24.25 -3.27
C PRO A 37 13.42 -24.55 -2.07
N PHE A 38 14.57 -25.17 -2.27
CA PHE A 38 15.53 -25.52 -1.23
C PHE A 38 16.36 -24.31 -0.79
N ASP A 39 16.59 -23.34 -1.70
CA ASP A 39 17.36 -22.13 -1.41
C ASP A 39 16.55 -21.10 -0.58
N LEU A 40 15.24 -21.28 -0.50
CA LEU A 40 14.36 -20.42 0.27
C LEU A 40 14.52 -20.67 1.78
N THR A 41 15.48 -20.00 2.38
CA THR A 41 15.71 -20.02 3.84
C THR A 41 15.21 -18.74 4.48
N VAL A 42 15.11 -18.73 5.82
CA VAL A 42 14.78 -17.51 6.58
C VAL A 42 15.84 -16.44 6.34
N ASP A 43 17.11 -16.84 6.32
CA ASP A 43 18.25 -15.94 6.14
C ASP A 43 18.22 -15.20 4.79
N MET A 44 17.61 -15.80 3.79
CA MET A 44 17.46 -15.16 2.47
C MET A 44 16.49 -13.97 2.50
N LEU A 45 15.48 -14.00 3.36
CA LEU A 45 14.50 -12.94 3.55
C LEU A 45 14.80 -12.06 4.76
N ASP A 46 15.78 -12.46 5.58
CA ASP A 46 16.13 -11.71 6.79
C ASP A 46 17.01 -10.50 6.46
N VAL A 47 16.70 -9.39 7.09
CA VAL A 47 17.50 -8.15 7.02
C VAL A 47 17.94 -7.83 8.45
N HIS A 48 19.20 -8.17 8.75
CA HIS A 48 19.77 -7.89 10.05
C HIS A 48 19.78 -6.40 10.37
N ALA A 49 19.53 -6.07 11.63
CA ALA A 49 19.66 -4.70 12.12
C ALA A 49 21.08 -4.19 11.86
N ASP A 50 21.20 -2.96 11.38
CA ASP A 50 22.46 -2.27 11.17
C ASP A 50 22.48 -1.01 12.05
N ARG A 51 23.69 -0.53 12.38
CA ARG A 51 23.84 0.74 13.10
C ARG A 51 23.39 1.94 12.30
N ASN A 52 23.38 1.81 10.98
CA ASN A 52 22.94 2.83 10.04
C ASN A 52 21.61 2.44 9.40
N THR A 53 20.58 3.21 9.66
CA THR A 53 19.21 2.99 9.16
C THR A 53 19.18 2.95 7.63
N PHE A 54 19.96 3.80 6.97
CA PHE A 54 20.04 3.83 5.51
C PHE A 54 20.63 2.55 4.92
N HIS A 55 21.70 2.02 5.49
CA HIS A 55 22.26 0.73 5.06
C HIS A 55 21.26 -0.42 5.22
N ARG A 56 20.44 -0.38 6.27
CA ARG A 56 19.39 -1.38 6.45
C ARG A 56 18.32 -1.30 5.37
N PHE A 57 17.89 -0.10 5.02
CA PHE A 57 16.90 0.14 3.97
C PHE A 57 17.42 -0.30 2.61
N ASP A 58 18.65 0.04 2.25
CA ASP A 58 19.30 -0.41 1.03
C ASP A 58 19.44 -1.93 0.95
N LYS A 59 19.84 -2.57 2.04
CA LYS A 59 19.93 -4.04 2.14
C LYS A 59 18.56 -4.69 2.03
N PHE A 60 17.53 -4.09 2.64
CA PHE A 60 16.15 -4.53 2.51
C PHE A 60 15.68 -4.45 1.06
N ASN A 61 15.86 -3.32 0.40
CA ASN A 61 15.49 -3.15 -1.00
C ASN A 61 16.26 -4.11 -1.92
N ALA A 62 17.55 -4.28 -1.72
CA ALA A 62 18.38 -5.20 -2.50
C ALA A 62 17.91 -6.67 -2.33
N LYS A 63 17.48 -7.09 -1.14
CA LYS A 63 16.95 -8.43 -0.90
C LYS A 63 15.57 -8.66 -1.50
N TYR A 64 14.69 -7.66 -1.39
CA TYR A 64 13.35 -7.75 -1.98
C TYR A 64 13.33 -7.46 -3.50
N ASN A 65 14.40 -6.87 -4.01
CA ASN A 65 14.65 -6.65 -5.42
C ASN A 65 15.96 -7.29 -5.88
N PRO A 66 16.19 -8.59 -5.65
CA PRO A 66 17.52 -9.20 -5.81
C PRO A 66 18.06 -9.18 -7.25
N ILE A 67 17.27 -8.72 -8.23
CA ILE A 67 17.63 -8.65 -9.65
C ILE A 67 17.27 -7.28 -10.24
N GLY A 68 17.17 -6.23 -9.41
CA GLY A 68 16.68 -4.92 -9.86
C GLY A 68 15.19 -4.90 -10.24
N GLU A 69 14.51 -6.03 -10.11
CA GLU A 69 13.08 -6.18 -10.38
C GLU A 69 12.42 -6.80 -9.16
N SER A 70 11.41 -6.15 -8.62
CA SER A 70 10.66 -6.62 -7.44
C SER A 70 9.69 -7.76 -7.77
N ARG A 71 10.16 -8.80 -8.46
CA ARG A 71 9.32 -9.88 -8.95
C ARG A 71 8.58 -10.63 -7.85
N LEU A 72 9.23 -10.87 -6.72
CA LEU A 72 8.55 -11.49 -5.57
C LEU A 72 7.48 -10.57 -5.00
N ARG A 73 7.72 -9.26 -4.97
CA ARG A 73 6.70 -8.28 -4.55
C ARG A 73 5.57 -8.22 -5.55
N GLU A 74 5.86 -8.20 -6.84
CA GLU A 74 4.85 -8.19 -7.90
C GLU A 74 3.91 -9.40 -7.78
N VAL A 75 4.46 -10.59 -7.64
CA VAL A 75 3.67 -11.83 -7.59
C VAL A 75 2.93 -12.01 -6.25
N PHE A 76 3.57 -11.68 -5.12
CA PHE A 76 3.06 -12.07 -3.79
C PHE A 76 2.51 -10.90 -2.95
N LEU A 77 2.80 -9.65 -3.26
CA LEU A 77 2.49 -8.51 -2.37
C LEU A 77 1.73 -7.37 -3.07
N LYS A 78 1.23 -7.55 -4.28
CA LYS A 78 0.42 -6.54 -4.97
C LYS A 78 -1.02 -7.00 -5.15
N THR A 79 -1.95 -6.06 -5.08
CA THR A 79 -3.38 -6.28 -5.27
C THR A 79 -3.79 -6.28 -6.74
N ASP A 80 -3.05 -5.56 -7.58
CA ASP A 80 -3.34 -5.28 -8.99
C ASP A 80 -2.38 -5.99 -9.98
N ASN A 81 -1.77 -7.09 -9.56
CA ASN A 81 -0.88 -7.89 -10.41
C ASN A 81 -1.66 -8.77 -11.40
N TYR A 82 -0.92 -9.51 -12.24
CA TYR A 82 -1.48 -10.43 -13.24
C TYR A 82 -2.53 -11.41 -12.66
N MET A 83 -2.36 -11.81 -11.41
CA MET A 83 -3.25 -12.73 -10.70
C MET A 83 -4.34 -12.02 -9.88
N ASN A 84 -4.56 -10.72 -10.08
CA ASN A 84 -5.50 -9.94 -9.29
C ASN A 84 -5.29 -10.08 -7.78
N GLY A 85 -4.03 -10.10 -7.34
CA GLY A 85 -3.66 -10.17 -5.93
C GLY A 85 -4.02 -11.47 -5.19
N LYS A 86 -4.30 -12.56 -5.92
CA LYS A 86 -4.70 -13.87 -5.35
C LYS A 86 -3.75 -14.35 -4.25
N TYR A 87 -2.43 -14.30 -4.48
CA TYR A 87 -1.48 -14.77 -3.49
C TYR A 87 -1.35 -13.82 -2.31
N PHE A 88 -1.42 -12.52 -2.53
CA PHE A 88 -1.41 -11.55 -1.45
C PHE A 88 -2.61 -11.74 -0.51
N ALA A 89 -3.81 -11.89 -1.08
CA ALA A 89 -5.01 -12.19 -0.31
C ALA A 89 -4.87 -13.46 0.53
N ARG A 90 -4.33 -14.54 -0.05
CA ARG A 90 -4.10 -15.80 0.67
C ARG A 90 -3.07 -15.69 1.79
N ILE A 91 -2.01 -14.87 1.61
CA ILE A 91 -1.04 -14.59 2.68
C ILE A 91 -1.74 -13.87 3.84
N ILE A 92 -2.53 -12.84 3.53
CA ILE A 92 -3.28 -12.10 4.56
C ILE A 92 -4.22 -13.02 5.32
N LYS A 93 -4.94 -13.89 4.62
CA LYS A 93 -5.86 -14.86 5.25
C LYS A 93 -5.13 -15.85 6.17
N GLU A 94 -3.95 -16.34 5.78
CA GLU A 94 -3.13 -17.20 6.67
C GLU A 94 -2.70 -16.44 7.94
N VAL A 95 -2.29 -15.17 7.81
CA VAL A 95 -1.91 -14.34 8.96
C VAL A 95 -3.12 -14.02 9.84
N ALA A 96 -4.25 -13.65 9.24
CA ALA A 96 -5.48 -13.37 9.98
C ALA A 96 -5.94 -14.60 10.78
N TYR A 97 -5.90 -15.76 10.16
CA TYR A 97 -6.22 -17.03 10.85
C TYR A 97 -5.29 -17.30 12.05
N ASP A 98 -3.97 -17.13 11.88
CA ASP A 98 -3.01 -17.31 12.97
C ASP A 98 -3.29 -16.31 14.13
N LEU A 99 -3.74 -15.07 13.84
CA LEU A 99 -4.14 -14.08 14.84
C LEU A 99 -5.42 -14.47 15.58
N GLU A 100 -6.44 -14.95 14.87
CA GLU A 100 -7.70 -15.42 15.43
C GLU A 100 -7.50 -16.62 16.36
N GLU A 101 -6.67 -17.58 15.95
CA GLU A 101 -6.31 -18.75 16.79
C GLU A 101 -5.57 -18.35 18.07
N SER A 102 -4.77 -17.30 18.05
CA SER A 102 -4.03 -16.84 19.23
C SER A 102 -4.91 -16.20 20.30
N LYS A 103 -6.10 -15.74 19.96
CA LYS A 103 -7.14 -15.10 20.82
C LYS A 103 -6.74 -13.77 21.50
N TYR A 104 -5.45 -13.45 21.56
CA TYR A 104 -4.93 -12.27 22.27
C TYR A 104 -4.19 -11.29 21.34
N GLN A 105 -4.06 -11.61 20.06
CA GLN A 105 -3.33 -10.79 19.10
C GLN A 105 -4.28 -10.06 18.17
N ASN A 106 -4.07 -8.75 18.07
CA ASN A 106 -4.73 -7.90 17.10
C ASN A 106 -3.66 -7.18 16.28
N SER A 107 -3.96 -6.88 15.04
CA SER A 107 -3.04 -6.24 14.11
C SER A 107 -3.67 -5.06 13.40
N GLU A 108 -2.88 -3.99 13.24
CA GLU A 108 -3.16 -2.87 12.34
C GLU A 108 -2.23 -2.98 11.13
N LEU A 109 -2.69 -3.69 10.11
CA LEU A 109 -1.91 -3.91 8.90
C LEU A 109 -2.06 -2.73 7.93
N ARG A 110 -1.10 -2.57 7.00
CA ARG A 110 -1.09 -1.47 6.06
C ARG A 110 -1.38 -1.95 4.64
N LEU A 111 -2.28 -1.24 3.98
CA LEU A 111 -2.51 -1.30 2.55
C LEU A 111 -2.24 0.09 1.96
N SER A 112 -1.76 0.17 0.72
CA SER A 112 -1.38 1.45 0.14
C SER A 112 -2.43 1.96 -0.85
N ILE A 113 -2.70 3.27 -0.76
CA ILE A 113 -3.32 4.10 -1.80
C ILE A 113 -2.27 5.13 -2.20
N TYR A 114 -1.95 5.19 -3.47
CA TYR A 114 -0.88 6.07 -3.97
C TYR A 114 -1.39 7.47 -4.31
N GLY A 115 -2.69 7.63 -4.51
CA GLY A 115 -3.30 8.90 -4.93
C GLY A 115 -3.08 9.24 -6.40
N LYS A 116 -2.71 8.26 -7.22
CA LYS A 116 -2.49 8.44 -8.64
C LYS A 116 -3.78 8.70 -9.42
N ASN A 117 -4.87 8.07 -9.01
CA ASN A 117 -6.21 8.28 -9.55
C ASN A 117 -7.29 7.86 -8.53
N LYS A 118 -8.52 8.35 -8.72
CA LYS A 118 -9.65 8.08 -7.83
C LYS A 118 -10.09 6.62 -7.79
N ASP A 119 -9.82 5.85 -8.85
CA ASP A 119 -10.26 4.46 -8.98
C ASP A 119 -9.46 3.48 -8.10
N GLU A 120 -8.35 3.92 -7.52
CA GLU A 120 -7.54 3.08 -6.62
C GLU A 120 -8.36 2.55 -5.44
N TRP A 121 -9.21 3.38 -4.84
CA TRP A 121 -10.09 2.99 -3.75
C TRP A 121 -11.08 1.91 -4.14
N ASN A 122 -11.69 2.06 -5.31
CA ASN A 122 -12.65 1.09 -5.83
C ASN A 122 -11.98 -0.26 -6.11
N LYS A 123 -10.79 -0.24 -6.73
CA LYS A 123 -10.01 -1.45 -6.98
C LYS A 123 -9.61 -2.16 -5.68
N LEU A 124 -9.11 -1.39 -4.70
CA LEU A 124 -8.70 -1.94 -3.40
C LEU A 124 -9.88 -2.54 -2.65
N ALA A 125 -11.01 -1.82 -2.57
CA ALA A 125 -12.21 -2.28 -1.89
C ALA A 125 -12.79 -3.55 -2.53
N LYS A 126 -12.91 -3.58 -3.85
CA LYS A 126 -13.35 -4.77 -4.60
C LYS A 126 -12.44 -5.96 -4.34
N TRP A 127 -11.12 -5.76 -4.45
CA TRP A 127 -10.15 -6.80 -4.17
C TRP A 127 -10.28 -7.35 -2.75
N ALA A 128 -10.38 -6.47 -1.76
CA ALA A 128 -10.49 -6.85 -0.35
C ALA A 128 -11.75 -7.68 -0.07
N LEU A 129 -12.90 -7.25 -0.59
CA LEU A 129 -14.17 -7.94 -0.38
C LEU A 129 -14.27 -9.25 -1.17
N GLN A 130 -13.83 -9.26 -2.44
CA GLN A 130 -13.86 -10.47 -3.27
C GLN A 130 -12.96 -11.59 -2.74
N ASN A 131 -11.90 -11.23 -2.03
CA ASN A 131 -10.96 -12.17 -1.45
C ASN A 131 -11.16 -12.40 0.04
N ASP A 132 -12.18 -11.81 0.69
CA ASP A 132 -12.41 -11.92 2.13
C ASP A 132 -11.16 -11.59 2.97
N VAL A 133 -10.47 -10.49 2.69
CA VAL A 133 -9.25 -10.10 3.42
C VAL A 133 -9.57 -9.22 4.63
N TYR A 134 -10.46 -9.67 5.46
CA TYR A 134 -10.84 -9.01 6.71
C TYR A 134 -11.00 -10.03 7.84
N SER A 135 -10.89 -9.58 9.07
CA SER A 135 -10.99 -10.37 10.29
C SER A 135 -11.33 -9.45 11.45
N ASP A 136 -11.92 -10.01 12.50
CA ASP A 136 -12.17 -9.25 13.74
C ASP A 136 -10.87 -8.85 14.46
N ASN A 137 -9.79 -9.58 14.23
CA ASN A 137 -8.48 -9.32 14.79
C ASN A 137 -7.58 -8.43 13.92
N VAL A 138 -8.06 -8.02 12.74
CA VAL A 138 -7.31 -7.18 11.79
C VAL A 138 -8.07 -5.90 11.49
N ARG A 139 -7.36 -4.77 11.53
CA ARG A 139 -7.82 -3.48 11.03
C ARG A 139 -6.80 -2.93 10.06
N TRP A 140 -7.28 -2.12 9.13
CA TRP A 140 -6.43 -1.55 8.08
C TRP A 140 -6.08 -0.09 8.38
N LEU A 141 -4.80 0.22 8.27
CA LEU A 141 -4.30 1.58 8.09
C LEU A 141 -3.99 1.76 6.60
N ILE A 142 -4.46 2.83 6.02
CA ILE A 142 -4.19 3.13 4.61
C ILE A 142 -2.95 4.00 4.54
N GLN A 143 -1.89 3.42 4.01
CA GLN A 143 -0.61 4.07 3.82
C GLN A 143 -0.65 4.91 2.54
N ILE A 144 -0.36 6.20 2.67
CA ILE A 144 -0.28 7.13 1.56
C ILE A 144 1.18 7.57 1.45
N PRO A 145 1.93 7.04 0.47
CA PRO A 145 3.33 7.41 0.28
C PRO A 145 3.46 8.78 -0.38
N ARG A 146 4.52 9.49 -0.05
CA ARG A 146 4.85 10.81 -0.61
C ARG A 146 5.53 10.63 -1.98
N LEU A 147 4.73 10.59 -3.04
CA LEU A 147 5.17 10.29 -4.41
C LEU A 147 4.80 11.37 -5.44
N TYR A 148 4.48 12.57 -4.99
CA TYR A 148 4.11 13.65 -5.89
C TYR A 148 5.21 13.97 -6.91
N ASP A 149 6.47 14.02 -6.48
CA ASP A 149 7.65 14.23 -7.34
C ASP A 149 7.70 13.23 -8.50
N ILE A 150 7.43 11.95 -8.21
CA ILE A 150 7.40 10.89 -9.23
C ILE A 150 6.22 11.07 -10.18
N PHE A 151 5.06 11.43 -9.69
CA PHE A 151 3.88 11.64 -10.53
C PHE A 151 3.99 12.91 -11.37
N LYS A 152 4.57 13.96 -10.81
CA LYS A 152 4.81 15.21 -11.52
C LYS A 152 5.85 15.06 -12.62
N SER A 153 7.00 14.47 -12.33
CA SER A 153 8.07 14.23 -13.33
C SER A 153 7.63 13.32 -14.47
N ASN A 154 6.74 12.35 -14.18
CA ASN A 154 6.12 11.48 -15.20
C ASN A 154 4.91 12.11 -15.90
N LYS A 155 4.58 13.38 -15.62
CA LYS A 155 3.45 14.12 -16.21
C LYS A 155 2.08 13.46 -15.98
N ILE A 156 1.94 12.77 -14.86
CA ILE A 156 0.69 12.14 -14.44
C ILE A 156 -0.21 13.16 -13.76
N MET A 157 0.40 14.15 -13.08
CA MET A 157 -0.29 15.19 -12.32
C MET A 157 0.27 16.58 -12.63
N ASN A 158 -0.56 17.60 -12.44
CA ASN A 158 -0.20 18.99 -12.68
C ASN A 158 0.16 19.73 -11.39
N ASN A 159 -0.50 19.39 -10.28
CA ASN A 159 -0.31 20.04 -8.98
C ASN A 159 -0.58 19.07 -7.83
N PHE A 160 -0.24 19.49 -6.61
CA PHE A 160 -0.40 18.66 -5.41
C PHE A 160 -1.87 18.42 -5.03
N GLN A 161 -2.78 19.35 -5.38
CA GLN A 161 -4.20 19.19 -5.10
C GLN A 161 -4.78 17.92 -5.75
N GLU A 162 -4.24 17.49 -6.89
CA GLU A 162 -4.74 16.28 -7.56
C GLU A 162 -4.55 15.02 -6.71
N ILE A 163 -3.43 14.91 -5.96
CA ILE A 163 -3.25 13.79 -5.00
C ILE A 163 -4.32 13.85 -3.92
N LEU A 164 -4.51 15.01 -3.29
CA LEU A 164 -5.52 15.17 -2.24
C LEU A 164 -6.91 14.82 -2.73
N THR A 165 -7.25 15.28 -3.92
CA THR A 165 -8.52 14.97 -4.58
C THR A 165 -8.67 13.47 -4.82
N ASN A 166 -7.66 12.81 -5.39
CA ASN A 166 -7.70 11.38 -5.67
C ASN A 166 -7.83 10.52 -4.41
N VAL A 167 -7.23 10.96 -3.31
CA VAL A 167 -7.28 10.26 -2.03
C VAL A 167 -8.60 10.50 -1.31
N PHE A 168 -9.06 11.75 -1.21
CA PHE A 168 -10.16 12.09 -0.29
C PHE A 168 -11.54 12.21 -0.93
N GLU A 169 -11.64 12.63 -2.20
CA GLU A 169 -12.95 12.80 -2.84
C GLU A 169 -13.78 11.50 -2.87
N PRO A 170 -13.23 10.31 -3.20
CA PRO A 170 -14.00 9.08 -3.14
C PRO A 170 -14.53 8.75 -1.74
N LEU A 171 -13.82 9.17 -0.69
CA LEU A 171 -14.23 8.97 0.70
C LEU A 171 -15.38 9.91 1.09
N PHE A 172 -15.34 11.15 0.63
CA PHE A 172 -16.43 12.10 0.82
C PHE A 172 -17.68 11.65 0.05
N GLU A 173 -17.52 11.22 -1.21
CA GLU A 173 -18.63 10.72 -2.04
C GLU A 173 -19.34 9.54 -1.38
N VAL A 174 -18.60 8.52 -0.94
CA VAL A 174 -19.20 7.33 -0.32
C VAL A 174 -19.74 7.60 1.09
N THR A 175 -19.24 8.64 1.77
CA THR A 175 -19.80 9.09 3.05
C THR A 175 -21.13 9.80 2.84
N ASN A 176 -21.26 10.57 1.75
CA ASN A 176 -22.49 11.27 1.39
C ASN A 176 -23.57 10.29 0.89
N ASP A 177 -23.18 9.33 0.05
CA ASP A 177 -24.08 8.29 -0.46
C ASP A 177 -23.40 6.93 -0.44
N PRO A 178 -23.63 6.12 0.61
CA PRO A 178 -23.10 4.76 0.70
C PRO A 178 -23.46 3.83 -0.46
N ASN A 179 -24.55 4.11 -1.18
CA ASN A 179 -24.99 3.31 -2.32
C ASN A 179 -24.21 3.61 -3.60
N ALA A 180 -23.55 4.78 -3.69
CA ALA A 180 -22.72 5.14 -4.82
C ALA A 180 -21.55 4.17 -5.01
N ASN A 181 -21.02 3.60 -3.89
CA ASN A 181 -19.98 2.58 -3.92
C ASN A 181 -20.09 1.67 -2.68
N ILE A 182 -20.91 0.64 -2.80
CA ILE A 182 -21.21 -0.30 -1.70
C ILE A 182 -19.95 -1.05 -1.25
N GLU A 183 -19.06 -1.42 -2.16
CA GLU A 183 -17.83 -2.13 -1.83
C GLU A 183 -16.90 -1.24 -1.00
N LEU A 184 -16.71 0.01 -1.42
CA LEU A 184 -15.90 0.97 -0.66
C LEU A 184 -16.52 1.25 0.71
N HIS A 185 -17.83 1.47 0.77
CA HIS A 185 -18.52 1.69 2.03
C HIS A 185 -18.27 0.54 3.03
N LYS A 186 -18.44 -0.72 2.58
CA LYS A 186 -18.18 -1.91 3.40
C LYS A 186 -16.69 -2.02 3.79
N PHE A 187 -15.78 -1.81 2.86
CA PHE A 187 -14.35 -1.90 3.14
C PHE A 187 -13.93 -0.89 4.22
N LEU A 188 -14.47 0.33 4.18
CA LEU A 188 -14.13 1.37 5.15
C LEU A 188 -14.53 1.04 6.60
N THR A 189 -15.42 0.09 6.85
CA THR A 189 -15.73 -0.36 8.21
C THR A 189 -14.54 -1.10 8.87
N TYR A 190 -13.62 -1.62 8.08
CA TYR A 190 -12.38 -2.27 8.54
C TYR A 190 -11.17 -1.34 8.55
N VAL A 191 -11.31 -0.13 8.01
CA VAL A 191 -10.27 0.91 8.00
C VAL A 191 -10.39 1.76 9.25
N ILE A 192 -9.28 1.90 9.99
CA ILE A 192 -9.23 2.71 11.22
C ILE A 192 -8.47 4.02 11.05
N GLY A 193 -7.73 4.18 9.96
CA GLY A 193 -6.97 5.41 9.78
C GLY A 193 -6.00 5.38 8.61
N PHE A 194 -5.18 6.40 8.61
CA PHE A 194 -4.18 6.68 7.59
C PHE A 194 -2.78 6.72 8.19
N ASP A 195 -1.83 6.29 7.40
CA ASP A 195 -0.40 6.39 7.63
C ASP A 195 0.22 7.22 6.51
N SER A 196 1.31 7.91 6.78
CA SER A 196 2.07 8.64 5.76
C SER A 196 3.51 8.20 5.82
N VAL A 197 4.08 7.88 4.68
CA VAL A 197 5.46 7.38 4.58
C VAL A 197 6.23 8.11 3.51
N ASP A 198 7.53 8.20 3.73
CA ASP A 198 8.49 8.73 2.78
C ASP A 198 9.77 7.89 2.81
N ASP A 199 10.68 8.19 1.92
CA ASP A 199 12.06 7.70 1.94
C ASP A 199 12.87 8.55 2.93
N GLU A 200 13.14 7.99 4.12
CA GLU A 200 13.87 8.67 5.19
C GLU A 200 15.35 8.97 4.82
N SER A 201 15.83 8.45 3.70
CA SER A 201 17.17 8.76 3.18
C SER A 201 17.23 10.08 2.41
N LYS A 202 16.10 10.61 1.97
CA LYS A 202 16.04 11.88 1.23
C LYS A 202 16.17 13.08 2.17
N PRO A 203 17.03 14.06 1.82
CA PRO A 203 17.06 15.32 2.56
C PRO A 203 15.74 16.06 2.37
N GLU A 204 15.29 16.72 3.41
CA GLU A 204 14.11 17.56 3.37
C GLU A 204 14.50 19.03 3.48
N ASN A 205 13.81 19.89 2.73
CA ASN A 205 13.90 21.32 2.94
C ASN A 205 12.95 21.71 4.10
N PRO A 206 13.47 22.05 5.29
CA PRO A 206 12.63 22.30 6.46
C PRO A 206 11.92 23.67 6.43
N MET A 207 12.23 24.52 5.46
CA MET A 207 11.73 25.89 5.44
C MET A 207 10.30 25.93 4.90
N LEU A 208 9.35 25.95 5.82
CA LEU A 208 8.00 26.47 5.58
C LEU A 208 8.07 27.99 5.78
N ASP A 209 8.05 28.74 4.70
CA ASP A 209 7.83 30.19 4.76
C ASP A 209 6.36 30.45 5.12
N THR A 210 6.05 31.64 5.66
CA THR A 210 4.67 32.05 5.98
C THR A 210 3.79 32.18 4.72
N ASP A 211 4.40 32.32 3.54
CA ASP A 211 3.75 32.46 2.23
C ASP A 211 3.79 31.15 1.40
N VAL A 212 3.47 30.02 2.02
CA VAL A 212 3.45 28.74 1.31
C VAL A 212 2.28 28.70 0.33
N SER A 213 2.54 28.35 -0.92
CA SER A 213 1.53 28.15 -1.97
C SER A 213 0.47 27.14 -1.55
N ARG A 214 -0.76 27.33 -2.02
CA ARG A 214 -1.85 26.37 -1.81
C ARG A 214 -1.62 25.11 -2.65
N PRO A 215 -2.27 23.97 -2.33
CA PRO A 215 -2.10 22.71 -3.06
C PRO A 215 -2.35 22.80 -4.56
N GLU A 216 -3.33 23.60 -4.98
CA GLU A 216 -3.66 23.86 -6.38
C GLU A 216 -2.59 24.70 -7.10
N GLU A 217 -1.82 25.51 -6.35
CA GLU A 217 -0.74 26.35 -6.85
C GLU A 217 0.62 25.66 -6.77
N TRP A 218 0.73 24.55 -6.00
CA TRP A 218 1.97 23.78 -5.91
C TRP A 218 2.19 22.98 -7.18
N THR A 219 3.00 23.54 -8.08
CA THR A 219 3.29 22.98 -9.41
C THR A 219 4.76 22.58 -9.61
N ASP A 220 5.59 22.76 -8.60
CA ASP A 220 7.01 22.39 -8.62
C ASP A 220 7.16 20.88 -8.84
N GLU A 221 8.33 20.46 -9.36
CA GLU A 221 8.61 19.03 -9.56
C GLU A 221 8.94 18.30 -8.26
N ASP A 222 9.40 19.03 -7.25
CA ASP A 222 9.74 18.47 -5.95
C ASP A 222 8.50 18.21 -5.08
N ASN A 223 8.62 17.24 -4.20
CA ASN A 223 7.62 17.01 -3.17
C ASN A 223 7.46 18.25 -2.26
N PRO A 224 6.22 18.61 -1.88
CA PRO A 224 6.04 19.54 -0.78
C PRO A 224 6.76 19.06 0.48
N PRO A 225 7.21 19.95 1.38
CA PRO A 225 7.78 19.55 2.67
C PRO A 225 6.88 18.59 3.43
N TYR A 226 7.45 17.65 4.18
CA TYR A 226 6.69 16.60 4.86
C TYR A 226 5.64 17.18 5.82
N ALA A 227 5.99 18.26 6.54
CA ALA A 227 5.04 18.96 7.42
C ALA A 227 3.83 19.54 6.66
N TYR A 228 4.05 20.06 5.45
CA TYR A 228 2.99 20.54 4.56
C TYR A 228 2.06 19.39 4.13
N TYR A 229 2.67 18.27 3.75
CA TYR A 229 1.96 17.07 3.36
C TYR A 229 1.07 16.55 4.50
N LEU A 230 1.63 16.42 5.71
CA LEU A 230 0.89 16.00 6.90
C LEU A 230 -0.24 16.95 7.27
N TYR A 231 -0.01 18.25 7.14
CA TYR A 231 -1.04 19.25 7.41
C TYR A 231 -2.27 19.05 6.54
N TYR A 232 -2.11 18.90 5.23
CA TYR A 232 -3.24 18.70 4.32
C TYR A 232 -3.89 17.32 4.46
N MET A 233 -3.13 16.28 4.78
CA MET A 233 -3.68 14.99 5.16
C MET A 233 -4.56 15.11 6.40
N TYR A 234 -4.04 15.72 7.46
CA TYR A 234 -4.77 15.93 8.71
C TYR A 234 -6.02 16.79 8.52
N ALA A 235 -5.92 17.89 7.78
CA ALA A 235 -7.03 18.78 7.52
C ALA A 235 -8.19 18.04 6.81
N ASN A 236 -7.89 17.29 5.75
CA ASN A 236 -8.90 16.50 5.04
C ASN A 236 -9.52 15.41 5.93
N ILE A 237 -8.71 14.68 6.69
CA ILE A 237 -9.21 13.65 7.62
C ILE A 237 -10.10 14.27 8.69
N THR A 238 -9.78 15.45 9.21
CA THR A 238 -10.57 16.15 10.22
C THR A 238 -11.96 16.50 9.69
N VAL A 239 -12.03 17.09 8.49
CA VAL A 239 -13.30 17.44 7.85
C VAL A 239 -14.10 16.16 7.51
N LEU A 240 -13.44 15.16 6.95
CA LEU A 240 -14.06 13.86 6.64
C LEU A 240 -14.63 13.21 7.91
N ASN A 241 -13.88 13.20 9.00
CA ASN A 241 -14.33 12.63 10.28
C ASN A 241 -15.55 13.35 10.85
N HIS A 242 -15.60 14.68 10.71
CA HIS A 242 -16.77 15.44 11.14
C HIS A 242 -18.00 15.00 10.36
N PHE A 243 -17.90 14.93 9.03
CA PHE A 243 -18.96 14.48 8.15
C PHE A 243 -19.39 13.02 8.42
N ARG A 244 -18.41 12.10 8.61
CA ARG A 244 -18.70 10.70 8.93
C ARG A 244 -19.42 10.53 10.26
N LYS A 245 -19.08 11.35 11.28
CA LYS A 245 -19.79 11.38 12.57
C LYS A 245 -21.25 11.76 12.41
N GLU A 246 -21.56 12.75 11.57
CA GLU A 246 -22.94 13.17 11.30
C GLU A 246 -23.76 12.06 10.61
N GLN A 247 -23.08 11.10 9.96
CA GLN A 247 -23.69 9.95 9.30
C GLN A 247 -23.63 8.66 10.15
N ASP A 248 -23.27 8.75 11.44
CA ASP A 248 -23.06 7.61 12.34
C ASP A 248 -22.05 6.55 11.82
N LEU A 249 -21.03 7.01 11.05
CA LEU A 249 -19.98 6.16 10.51
C LEU A 249 -18.70 6.21 11.36
N ASN A 250 -17.87 5.17 11.26
CA ASN A 250 -16.56 5.13 11.91
C ASN A 250 -15.64 6.24 11.41
N THR A 251 -14.82 6.78 12.30
CA THR A 251 -13.84 7.83 12.01
C THR A 251 -12.44 7.26 11.85
N PHE A 252 -11.54 8.06 11.28
CA PHE A 252 -10.17 7.67 10.96
C PHE A 252 -9.15 8.44 11.81
N VAL A 253 -8.08 7.76 12.22
CA VAL A 253 -6.92 8.40 12.87
C VAL A 253 -5.81 8.62 11.84
N LEU A 254 -4.97 9.62 12.05
CA LEU A 254 -3.71 9.80 11.33
C LEU A 254 -2.57 9.32 12.23
N ARG A 255 -1.79 8.37 11.75
CA ARG A 255 -0.63 7.78 12.44
C ARG A 255 0.58 7.79 11.50
N PRO A 256 1.22 8.96 11.30
CA PRO A 256 2.38 9.09 10.43
C PRO A 256 3.63 8.43 11.03
#